data_5388c13a31977e0adca158d426508444
#
_entry.id   5388c13a31977e0adca158d426508444
#
_cell.length_a   1.000
_cell.length_b   1.000
_cell.length_c   1.000
_cell.angle_alpha   90.00
_cell.angle_beta   90.00
_cell.angle_gamma   90.00
#
_symmetry.space_group_name_H-M   'P 1'
#
loop_
_entity.id
_entity.type
_entity.pdbx_description
1 polymer ?
#
loop_
_entity_poly.entity_id
_entity_poly.type
_entity_poly.pdbx_seq_one_letter_code
_entity_poly.pdbx_strand_id
1 'polypeptide(L)'
;MVHRSPGRGLGVVLMLALLAGCASAPPWPGKGTPDKPTERPSTVLVDDVPFFPQEKYQCGPAALATVLNHQGLNTRPDELKEHVFIPGRNGSLQVEMVATARAHGLLVYPLEPELNAVLEEVAAGNPVLILQNLRLEWWPQWHFAVVTGYDRVGETLTLNTGTFEKYTMPYEVFMATWDKAERWAVVTLPPTQAPATARRLPFLRAAHDLETSNNRQAALTAYQTAEKQWPADPAPIMAQGNLAFDHDNFAEATGYFIRVVSNFPEYAAGWNNLGYTLEARGCSSTGHAAKACARRLAPEAFGSDSESLKTDSTMAKDCPALPTCPGR
;
A
#
# COMPACT_ATOMS: atom_id res chain seq x y z
N MET A 1 -52.80 -45.96 34.77
CA MET A 1 -52.27 -45.72 33.40
C MET A 1 -51.49 -44.41 33.43
N VAL A 2 -50.17 -44.47 33.36
CA VAL A 2 -49.28 -43.26 33.43
C VAL A 2 -48.80 -42.98 31.99
N HIS A 3 -49.26 -41.86 31.42
CA HIS A 3 -48.79 -41.37 30.12
C HIS A 3 -47.39 -40.72 30.27
N ARG A 4 -46.35 -41.37 29.77
CA ARG A 4 -45.03 -40.79 29.60
C ARG A 4 -44.99 -40.01 28.28
N SER A 5 -44.75 -38.68 28.36
CA SER A 5 -44.50 -37.83 27.19
C SER A 5 -43.05 -37.97 26.70
N PRO A 6 -42.78 -38.34 25.44
CA PRO A 6 -41.43 -38.52 24.93
C PRO A 6 -40.82 -37.27 24.26
N GLY A 7 -41.27 -36.08 24.61
CA GLY A 7 -40.90 -34.85 23.87
C GLY A 7 -39.77 -33.98 24.44
N ARG A 8 -39.30 -34.25 25.65
CA ARG A 8 -38.35 -33.32 26.35
C ARG A 8 -36.88 -33.64 26.13
N GLY A 9 -36.52 -34.83 25.65
CA GLY A 9 -35.13 -35.22 25.42
C GLY A 9 -34.54 -34.73 24.07
N LEU A 10 -35.39 -34.62 23.06
CA LEU A 10 -34.93 -34.30 21.70
C LEU A 10 -34.53 -32.79 21.54
N GLY A 11 -35.20 -31.91 22.27
CA GLY A 11 -34.90 -30.47 22.23
C GLY A 11 -33.55 -30.09 22.85
N VAL A 12 -33.14 -30.77 23.92
CA VAL A 12 -31.87 -30.53 24.62
C VAL A 12 -30.68 -31.03 23.80
N VAL A 13 -30.81 -32.17 23.12
CA VAL A 13 -29.75 -32.70 22.26
C VAL A 13 -29.56 -31.88 20.99
N LEU A 14 -30.65 -31.33 20.44
CA LEU A 14 -30.56 -30.40 19.27
C LEU A 14 -29.94 -29.06 19.64
N MET A 15 -30.16 -28.56 20.86
CA MET A 15 -29.57 -27.30 21.35
C MET A 15 -28.07 -27.42 21.68
N LEU A 16 -27.62 -28.61 22.11
CA LEU A 16 -26.19 -28.88 22.35
C LEU A 16 -25.41 -29.14 21.05
N ALA A 17 -26.03 -29.59 19.98
CA ALA A 17 -25.39 -29.77 18.68
C ALA A 17 -25.14 -28.44 17.94
N LEU A 18 -25.88 -27.37 18.28
CA LEU A 18 -25.69 -26.04 17.68
C LEU A 18 -24.53 -25.24 18.31
N LEU A 19 -23.96 -25.72 19.43
CA LEU A 19 -22.83 -25.04 20.10
C LEU A 19 -21.45 -25.58 19.65
N ALA A 20 -21.38 -26.56 18.76
CA ALA A 20 -20.15 -27.17 18.29
C ALA A 20 -19.52 -26.49 17.05
N GLY A 21 -19.98 -25.29 16.72
CA GLY A 21 -19.36 -24.45 15.69
C GLY A 21 -18.14 -23.70 16.23
N CYS A 22 -17.12 -24.40 16.70
CA CYS A 22 -15.81 -23.80 16.89
C CYS A 22 -15.23 -23.45 15.52
N ALA A 23 -15.34 -22.19 15.08
CA ALA A 23 -14.52 -21.69 14.01
C ALA A 23 -13.06 -21.78 14.47
N SER A 24 -12.36 -22.84 14.08
CA SER A 24 -10.92 -22.95 14.31
C SER A 24 -10.20 -21.93 13.41
N ALA A 25 -9.21 -21.23 13.97
CA ALA A 25 -8.32 -20.40 13.15
C ALA A 25 -7.73 -21.24 11.99
N PRO A 26 -7.51 -20.63 10.82
CA PRO A 26 -6.84 -21.34 9.73
C PRO A 26 -5.46 -21.81 10.21
N PRO A 27 -4.89 -22.89 9.66
CA PRO A 27 -3.59 -23.39 10.08
C PRO A 27 -2.50 -22.32 9.84
N TRP A 28 -1.46 -22.33 10.66
CA TRP A 28 -0.29 -21.48 10.46
C TRP A 28 0.24 -21.62 9.02
N PRO A 29 0.57 -20.51 8.31
CA PRO A 29 1.03 -20.56 6.93
C PRO A 29 2.25 -21.48 6.74
N GLY A 30 2.13 -22.46 5.84
CA GLY A 30 3.17 -23.46 5.55
C GLY A 30 3.16 -24.70 6.45
N LYS A 31 2.24 -24.81 7.42
CA LYS A 31 2.03 -26.05 8.17
C LYS A 31 1.29 -27.06 7.28
N GLY A 32 1.92 -28.21 7.03
CA GLY A 32 1.30 -29.31 6.24
C GLY A 32 1.54 -29.28 4.73
N THR A 33 2.35 -28.36 4.20
CA THR A 33 2.86 -28.44 2.84
C THR A 33 4.28 -29.02 2.82
N PRO A 34 4.47 -30.28 2.38
CA PRO A 34 5.79 -30.95 2.46
C PRO A 34 6.86 -30.38 1.53
N ASP A 35 6.51 -29.57 0.53
CA ASP A 35 7.33 -29.39 -0.66
C ASP A 35 7.89 -27.96 -0.93
N LYS A 36 7.80 -27.04 0.02
CA LYS A 36 8.61 -25.81 -0.04
C LYS A 36 9.19 -25.51 1.32
N PRO A 37 10.53 -25.65 1.51
CA PRO A 37 11.20 -25.00 2.60
C PRO A 37 10.85 -23.52 2.48
N THR A 38 10.10 -22.98 3.43
CA THR A 38 9.90 -21.54 3.49
C THR A 38 11.28 -20.96 3.74
N GLU A 39 11.82 -20.18 2.80
CA GLU A 39 13.13 -19.51 2.88
C GLU A 39 13.21 -18.52 4.07
N ARG A 40 12.08 -18.32 4.77
CA ARG A 40 11.98 -17.42 5.92
C ARG A 40 12.51 -18.06 7.21
N PRO A 41 13.20 -17.29 8.06
CA PRO A 41 13.64 -17.74 9.37
C PRO A 41 12.48 -18.32 10.21
N SER A 42 12.79 -19.27 11.09
CA SER A 42 11.81 -19.85 12.02
C SER A 42 11.34 -18.83 13.06
N THR A 43 12.22 -17.95 13.48
CA THR A 43 11.96 -16.90 14.47
C THR A 43 12.55 -15.60 13.99
N VAL A 44 11.80 -14.52 14.11
CA VAL A 44 12.22 -13.14 13.79
C VAL A 44 11.76 -12.21 14.89
N LEU A 45 12.63 -11.29 15.24
CA LEU A 45 12.31 -10.11 16.02
C LEU A 45 12.98 -8.93 15.33
N VAL A 46 12.19 -7.94 14.91
CA VAL A 46 12.74 -6.71 14.33
C VAL A 46 13.43 -5.92 15.42
N ASP A 47 14.71 -5.59 15.18
CA ASP A 47 15.50 -4.82 16.12
C ASP A 47 15.10 -3.35 16.13
N ASP A 48 15.39 -2.66 17.23
CA ASP A 48 15.27 -1.21 17.39
C ASP A 48 13.88 -0.63 17.04
N VAL A 49 12.80 -1.42 17.28
CA VAL A 49 11.44 -0.91 17.18
C VAL A 49 11.11 -0.15 18.47
N PRO A 50 10.94 1.18 18.42
CA PRO A 50 10.61 1.96 19.60
C PRO A 50 9.29 1.52 20.22
N PHE A 51 9.19 1.63 21.54
CA PHE A 51 7.96 1.34 22.27
C PHE A 51 7.46 2.58 22.99
N PHE A 52 6.19 2.90 22.78
CA PHE A 52 5.48 3.95 23.49
C PHE A 52 4.32 3.32 24.26
N PRO A 53 4.39 3.23 25.60
CA PRO A 53 3.29 2.71 26.40
C PRO A 53 2.04 3.56 26.19
N GLN A 54 0.91 2.88 26.01
CA GLN A 54 -0.34 3.53 25.60
C GLN A 54 -1.14 3.92 26.85
N GLU A 55 -1.47 5.18 26.97
CA GLU A 55 -2.51 5.64 27.88
C GLU A 55 -3.91 5.29 27.33
N LYS A 56 -4.93 5.48 28.16
CA LYS A 56 -6.32 5.20 27.79
C LYS A 56 -6.71 5.96 26.50
N TYR A 57 -7.19 5.24 25.49
CA TYR A 57 -7.60 5.75 24.17
C TYR A 57 -6.47 6.27 23.26
N GLN A 58 -5.21 6.03 23.57
CA GLN A 58 -4.07 6.51 22.79
C GLN A 58 -3.36 5.39 21.99
N CYS A 59 -4.03 4.27 21.71
CA CYS A 59 -3.44 3.19 20.93
C CYS A 59 -3.02 3.64 19.51
N GLY A 60 -3.81 4.47 18.84
CA GLY A 60 -3.48 5.01 17.53
C GLY A 60 -2.21 5.85 17.54
N PRO A 61 -2.16 6.97 18.28
CA PRO A 61 -0.96 7.81 18.37
C PRO A 61 0.30 7.05 18.74
N ALA A 62 0.23 6.14 19.73
CA ALA A 62 1.40 5.38 20.20
C ALA A 62 1.89 4.37 19.15
N ALA A 63 0.97 3.61 18.53
CA ALA A 63 1.32 2.66 17.46
C ALA A 63 1.88 3.39 16.23
N LEU A 64 1.32 4.56 15.88
CA LEU A 64 1.84 5.38 14.80
C LEU A 64 3.24 5.92 15.12
N ALA A 65 3.45 6.48 16.33
CA ALA A 65 4.78 6.92 16.75
C ALA A 65 5.80 5.78 16.66
N THR A 66 5.44 4.56 17.05
CA THR A 66 6.30 3.38 16.94
C THR A 66 6.80 3.18 15.50
N VAL A 67 5.89 3.12 14.53
CA VAL A 67 6.28 2.85 13.13
C VAL A 67 6.97 4.04 12.47
N LEU A 68 6.61 5.28 12.80
CA LEU A 68 7.27 6.48 12.29
C LEU A 68 8.72 6.60 12.81
N ASN A 69 8.93 6.38 14.10
CA ASN A 69 10.27 6.48 14.69
C ASN A 69 11.18 5.31 14.26
N HIS A 70 10.62 4.13 13.98
CA HIS A 70 11.39 3.05 13.36
C HIS A 70 11.94 3.45 11.98
N GLN A 71 11.26 4.34 11.26
CA GLN A 71 11.73 4.90 9.99
C GLN A 71 12.67 6.12 10.16
N GLY A 72 13.16 6.35 11.37
CA GLY A 72 14.13 7.42 11.66
C GLY A 72 13.50 8.79 11.90
N LEU A 73 12.17 8.90 11.98
CA LEU A 73 11.50 10.12 12.39
C LEU A 73 11.60 10.27 13.92
N ASN A 74 11.44 11.49 14.40
CA ASN A 74 11.43 11.78 15.84
C ASN A 74 10.08 12.41 16.20
N THR A 75 9.06 11.56 16.38
CA THR A 75 7.70 11.97 16.71
C THR A 75 7.28 11.41 18.08
N ARG A 76 6.34 12.08 18.75
CA ARG A 76 5.79 11.66 20.03
C ARG A 76 4.31 11.37 19.91
N PRO A 77 3.75 10.41 20.68
CA PRO A 77 2.32 10.14 20.67
C PRO A 77 1.45 11.37 20.93
N ASP A 78 1.88 12.28 21.81
CA ASP A 78 1.12 13.51 22.13
C ASP A 78 1.03 14.46 20.93
N GLU A 79 2.08 14.57 20.14
CA GLU A 79 2.12 15.38 18.91
C GLU A 79 1.19 14.76 17.83
N LEU A 80 1.24 13.46 17.67
CA LEU A 80 0.42 12.75 16.68
C LEU A 80 -1.06 12.69 17.08
N LYS A 81 -1.37 12.78 18.39
CA LYS A 81 -2.74 12.74 18.88
C LYS A 81 -3.63 13.82 18.27
N GLU A 82 -3.11 15.02 18.05
CA GLU A 82 -3.87 16.12 17.44
C GLU A 82 -4.31 15.79 16.00
N HIS A 83 -3.60 14.91 15.32
CA HIS A 83 -3.85 14.52 13.92
C HIS A 83 -4.68 13.24 13.77
N VAL A 84 -4.58 12.30 14.71
CA VAL A 84 -5.21 10.98 14.55
C VAL A 84 -6.30 10.66 15.56
N PHE A 85 -6.40 11.40 16.68
CA PHE A 85 -7.40 11.13 17.70
C PHE A 85 -8.70 11.86 17.41
N ILE A 86 -9.81 11.13 17.41
CA ILE A 86 -11.16 11.66 17.19
C ILE A 86 -11.91 11.64 18.50
N PRO A 87 -12.11 12.80 19.19
CA PRO A 87 -12.72 12.87 20.51
C PRO A 87 -14.11 12.21 20.58
N GLY A 88 -14.95 12.44 19.57
CA GLY A 88 -16.29 11.88 19.49
C GLY A 88 -16.35 10.34 19.34
N ARG A 89 -15.22 9.70 19.01
CA ARG A 89 -15.09 8.25 18.88
C ARG A 89 -14.21 7.63 19.95
N ASN A 90 -13.59 8.43 20.81
CA ASN A 90 -12.61 7.98 21.82
C ASN A 90 -11.51 7.08 21.21
N GLY A 91 -10.98 7.42 20.04
CA GLY A 91 -9.99 6.61 19.35
C GLY A 91 -9.58 7.21 18.01
N SER A 92 -8.82 6.45 17.24
CA SER A 92 -8.32 6.80 15.90
C SER A 92 -8.96 5.92 14.84
N LEU A 93 -9.03 6.43 13.60
CA LEU A 93 -9.41 5.63 12.43
C LEU A 93 -8.18 5.28 11.59
N GLN A 94 -8.28 4.21 10.80
CA GLN A 94 -7.20 3.79 9.88
C GLN A 94 -6.85 4.91 8.90
N VAL A 95 -7.85 5.63 8.38
CA VAL A 95 -7.65 6.71 7.41
C VAL A 95 -6.81 7.85 7.98
N GLU A 96 -7.03 8.23 9.25
CA GLU A 96 -6.26 9.27 9.93
C GLU A 96 -4.82 8.83 10.19
N MET A 97 -4.63 7.56 10.57
CA MET A 97 -3.30 6.97 10.75
C MET A 97 -2.50 6.99 9.45
N VAL A 98 -3.12 6.56 8.34
CA VAL A 98 -2.52 6.53 7.01
C VAL A 98 -2.21 7.95 6.52
N ALA A 99 -3.17 8.88 6.63
CA ALA A 99 -2.99 10.26 6.21
C ALA A 99 -1.84 10.94 6.96
N THR A 100 -1.77 10.72 8.29
CA THR A 100 -0.69 11.29 9.12
C THR A 100 0.67 10.72 8.75
N ALA A 101 0.80 9.40 8.52
CA ALA A 101 2.06 8.81 8.07
C ALA A 101 2.50 9.38 6.71
N ARG A 102 1.57 9.56 5.77
CA ARG A 102 1.84 10.21 4.47
C ARG A 102 2.25 11.68 4.64
N ALA A 103 1.62 12.42 5.54
CA ALA A 103 1.99 13.81 5.84
C ALA A 103 3.45 13.94 6.33
N HIS A 104 3.99 12.87 6.92
CA HIS A 104 5.40 12.77 7.29
C HIS A 104 6.31 12.26 6.15
N GLY A 105 5.78 12.13 4.94
CA GLY A 105 6.54 11.75 3.74
C GLY A 105 6.82 10.25 3.62
N LEU A 106 6.17 9.39 4.41
CA LEU A 106 6.33 7.94 4.30
C LEU A 106 5.34 7.33 3.32
N LEU A 107 5.81 6.37 2.55
CA LEU A 107 4.97 5.48 1.76
C LEU A 107 4.19 4.57 2.72
N VAL A 108 2.85 4.58 2.64
CA VAL A 108 2.00 3.65 3.39
C VAL A 108 1.46 2.61 2.43
N TYR A 109 1.94 1.38 2.59
CA TYR A 109 1.58 0.28 1.71
C TYR A 109 0.63 -0.70 2.42
N PRO A 110 -0.61 -0.87 1.92
CA PRO A 110 -1.56 -1.83 2.48
C PRO A 110 -1.13 -3.25 2.12
N LEU A 111 -1.16 -4.14 3.12
CA LEU A 111 -0.86 -5.55 2.93
C LEU A 111 -2.10 -6.30 2.46
N GLU A 112 -1.88 -7.41 1.75
CA GLU A 112 -2.94 -8.38 1.53
C GLU A 112 -3.44 -8.92 2.89
N PRO A 113 -4.76 -9.21 3.04
CA PRO A 113 -5.35 -9.61 4.31
C PRO A 113 -5.00 -11.07 4.67
N GLU A 114 -3.71 -11.39 4.59
CA GLU A 114 -3.14 -12.72 4.83
C GLU A 114 -2.00 -12.63 5.83
N LEU A 115 -1.94 -13.55 6.80
CA LEU A 115 -0.85 -13.58 7.77
C LEU A 115 0.51 -13.70 7.08
N ASN A 116 0.57 -14.42 5.96
CA ASN A 116 1.81 -14.58 5.20
C ASN A 116 2.44 -13.25 4.79
N ALA A 117 1.63 -12.25 4.40
CA ALA A 117 2.11 -10.92 4.05
C ALA A 117 2.71 -10.20 5.27
N VAL A 118 2.09 -10.33 6.44
CA VAL A 118 2.62 -9.78 7.70
C VAL A 118 3.96 -10.42 8.07
N LEU A 119 4.06 -11.76 8.00
CA LEU A 119 5.29 -12.49 8.31
C LEU A 119 6.44 -12.15 7.34
N GLU A 120 6.12 -11.90 6.07
CA GLU A 120 7.10 -11.53 5.03
C GLU A 120 7.69 -10.15 5.29
N GLU A 121 6.86 -9.17 5.62
CA GLU A 121 7.32 -7.83 5.98
C GLU A 121 8.16 -7.85 7.27
N VAL A 122 7.70 -8.54 8.30
CA VAL A 122 8.45 -8.67 9.56
C VAL A 122 9.80 -9.38 9.33
N ALA A 123 9.84 -10.41 8.48
CA ALA A 123 11.10 -11.08 8.11
C ALA A 123 12.06 -10.17 7.34
N ALA A 124 11.53 -9.19 6.62
CA ALA A 124 12.32 -8.17 5.93
C ALA A 124 12.75 -6.99 6.84
N GLY A 125 12.41 -7.03 8.13
CA GLY A 125 12.75 -5.98 9.10
C GLY A 125 11.72 -4.84 9.15
N ASN A 126 10.54 -5.01 8.57
CA ASN A 126 9.49 -4.00 8.54
C ASN A 126 8.43 -4.29 9.62
N PRO A 127 8.34 -3.51 10.71
CA PRO A 127 7.25 -3.65 11.66
C PRO A 127 5.91 -3.30 11.00
N VAL A 128 4.87 -4.09 11.30
CA VAL A 128 3.56 -3.98 10.66
C VAL A 128 2.55 -3.37 11.61
N LEU A 129 1.96 -2.23 11.20
CA LEU A 129 0.84 -1.62 11.92
C LEU A 129 -0.45 -2.35 11.57
N ILE A 130 -1.16 -2.81 12.60
CA ILE A 130 -2.41 -3.57 12.47
C ILE A 130 -3.54 -2.96 13.28
N LEU A 131 -4.77 -3.29 12.89
CA LEU A 131 -5.97 -3.05 13.69
C LEU A 131 -6.55 -4.38 14.18
N GLN A 132 -6.95 -4.44 15.43
CA GLN A 132 -7.63 -5.59 16.04
C GLN A 132 -8.95 -5.16 16.66
N ASN A 133 -9.91 -6.09 16.75
CA ASN A 133 -11.06 -5.94 17.64
C ASN A 133 -10.90 -6.92 18.80
N LEU A 134 -10.60 -6.38 19.98
CA LEU A 134 -10.32 -7.18 21.18
C LEU A 134 -11.57 -7.75 21.86
N ARG A 135 -12.79 -7.47 21.34
CA ARG A 135 -14.06 -7.91 21.91
C ARG A 135 -14.97 -8.57 20.87
N LEU A 136 -16.26 -8.53 21.15
CA LEU A 136 -17.29 -9.09 20.29
C LEU A 136 -17.58 -8.17 19.10
N GLU A 137 -18.01 -8.72 17.96
CA GLU A 137 -18.33 -7.94 16.75
C GLU A 137 -19.42 -6.89 17.00
N TRP A 138 -20.44 -7.24 17.78
CA TRP A 138 -21.55 -6.33 18.12
C TRP A 138 -21.23 -5.35 19.27
N TRP A 139 -20.09 -5.51 19.95
CA TRP A 139 -19.56 -4.56 20.95
C TRP A 139 -18.05 -4.47 20.81
N PRO A 140 -17.56 -3.79 19.75
CA PRO A 140 -16.15 -3.79 19.41
C PRO A 140 -15.32 -2.94 20.37
N GLN A 141 -14.09 -3.39 20.59
CA GLN A 141 -13.02 -2.61 21.18
C GLN A 141 -11.86 -2.58 20.19
N TRP A 142 -11.83 -1.55 19.36
CA TRP A 142 -10.80 -1.33 18.37
C TRP A 142 -9.46 -1.01 19.02
N HIS A 143 -8.40 -1.61 18.52
CA HIS A 143 -7.06 -1.49 19.08
C HIS A 143 -6.00 -1.56 18.00
N PHE A 144 -5.14 -0.51 17.92
CA PHE A 144 -3.97 -0.51 17.08
C PHE A 144 -2.79 -1.13 17.83
N ALA A 145 -2.05 -1.99 17.14
CA ALA A 145 -0.84 -2.61 17.63
C ALA A 145 0.19 -2.68 16.49
N VAL A 146 1.45 -2.96 16.84
CA VAL A 146 2.55 -3.12 15.88
C VAL A 146 3.13 -4.52 16.03
N VAL A 147 3.06 -5.32 14.97
CA VAL A 147 3.73 -6.63 14.91
C VAL A 147 5.20 -6.39 14.67
N THR A 148 6.03 -6.88 15.59
CA THR A 148 7.49 -6.69 15.59
C THR A 148 8.26 -8.00 15.46
N GLY A 149 7.58 -9.15 15.51
CA GLY A 149 8.24 -10.44 15.41
C GLY A 149 7.27 -11.61 15.32
N TYR A 150 7.83 -12.79 15.13
CA TYR A 150 7.10 -14.06 15.17
C TYR A 150 8.01 -15.23 15.53
N ASP A 151 7.41 -16.31 16.04
CA ASP A 151 7.99 -17.65 16.18
C ASP A 151 7.07 -18.66 15.50
N ARG A 152 7.56 -19.29 14.43
CA ARG A 152 6.80 -20.28 13.65
C ARG A 152 6.69 -21.64 14.36
N VAL A 153 7.66 -21.97 15.20
CA VAL A 153 7.67 -23.24 15.96
C VAL A 153 6.68 -23.14 17.10
N GLY A 154 6.72 -22.02 17.83
CA GLY A 154 5.79 -21.72 18.91
C GLY A 154 4.42 -21.23 18.45
N GLU A 155 4.22 -21.00 17.13
CA GLU A 155 3.00 -20.43 16.55
C GLU A 155 2.56 -19.16 17.30
N THR A 156 3.49 -18.21 17.44
CA THR A 156 3.24 -16.95 18.14
C THR A 156 3.69 -15.75 17.32
N LEU A 157 3.05 -14.61 17.56
CA LEU A 157 3.49 -13.30 17.08
C LEU A 157 3.96 -12.45 18.25
N THR A 158 4.92 -11.57 17.99
CA THR A 158 5.41 -10.59 18.95
C THR A 158 4.87 -9.22 18.56
N LEU A 159 4.24 -8.51 19.52
CA LEU A 159 3.60 -7.24 19.29
C LEU A 159 4.03 -6.19 20.32
N ASN A 160 4.17 -4.93 19.88
CA ASN A 160 4.10 -3.77 20.75
C ASN A 160 2.62 -3.36 20.85
N THR A 161 2.01 -3.51 22.02
CA THR A 161 0.56 -3.38 22.21
C THR A 161 0.19 -2.92 23.63
N GLY A 162 -0.70 -1.95 23.74
CA GLY A 162 -1.12 -1.43 25.05
C GLY A 162 0.06 -0.91 25.89
N THR A 163 0.22 -1.46 27.06
CA THR A 163 1.36 -1.16 27.95
C THR A 163 2.47 -2.21 27.89
N PHE A 164 2.39 -3.13 26.94
CA PHE A 164 3.32 -4.26 26.81
C PHE A 164 4.21 -4.09 25.59
N GLU A 165 5.50 -4.01 25.86
CA GLU A 165 6.56 -4.14 24.84
C GLU A 165 6.82 -5.61 24.56
N LYS A 166 6.95 -5.98 23.28
CA LYS A 166 7.30 -7.35 22.84
C LYS A 166 6.37 -8.43 23.43
N TYR A 167 5.07 -8.13 23.49
CA TYR A 167 4.06 -9.07 23.96
C TYR A 167 3.94 -10.26 23.01
N THR A 168 4.14 -11.47 23.54
CA THR A 168 3.96 -12.71 22.78
C THR A 168 2.50 -13.13 22.77
N MET A 169 1.90 -13.16 21.58
CA MET A 169 0.50 -13.51 21.38
C MET A 169 0.37 -14.84 20.61
N PRO A 170 -0.38 -15.83 21.13
CA PRO A 170 -0.69 -17.03 20.37
C PRO A 170 -1.38 -16.71 19.04
N TYR A 171 -1.04 -17.46 18.00
CA TYR A 171 -1.54 -17.28 16.65
C TYR A 171 -3.08 -17.27 16.57
N GLU A 172 -3.74 -18.23 17.24
CA GLU A 172 -5.20 -18.31 17.20
C GLU A 172 -5.85 -17.06 17.81
N VAL A 173 -5.26 -16.51 18.88
CA VAL A 173 -5.75 -15.27 19.53
C VAL A 173 -5.54 -14.07 18.60
N PHE A 174 -4.37 -14.01 17.95
CA PHE A 174 -4.07 -12.97 16.96
C PHE A 174 -5.10 -12.99 15.83
N MET A 175 -5.29 -14.15 15.19
CA MET A 175 -6.24 -14.28 14.08
C MET A 175 -7.67 -13.96 14.51
N ALA A 176 -8.12 -14.47 15.66
CA ALA A 176 -9.47 -14.23 16.17
C ALA A 176 -9.77 -12.73 16.42
N THR A 177 -8.75 -11.92 16.71
CA THR A 177 -8.92 -10.46 16.92
C THR A 177 -8.69 -9.67 15.63
N TRP A 178 -7.79 -10.10 14.77
CA TRP A 178 -7.46 -9.45 13.52
C TRP A 178 -8.51 -9.70 12.42
N ASP A 179 -9.08 -10.92 12.36
CA ASP A 179 -10.20 -11.24 11.45
C ASP A 179 -11.39 -10.31 11.64
N LYS A 180 -11.73 -9.97 12.88
CA LYS A 180 -12.81 -9.02 13.21
C LYS A 180 -12.53 -7.57 12.79
N ALA A 181 -11.30 -7.27 12.43
CA ALA A 181 -10.86 -5.99 11.88
C ALA A 181 -10.55 -6.08 10.38
N GLU A 182 -11.20 -7.02 9.67
CA GLU A 182 -11.02 -7.25 8.23
C GLU A 182 -9.55 -7.49 7.85
N ARG A 183 -8.75 -7.96 8.81
CA ARG A 183 -7.30 -8.18 8.66
C ARG A 183 -6.53 -6.95 8.17
N TRP A 184 -6.97 -5.76 8.60
CA TRP A 184 -6.29 -4.54 8.21
C TRP A 184 -4.86 -4.49 8.72
N ALA A 185 -3.92 -4.28 7.79
CA ALA A 185 -2.49 -4.16 8.07
C ALA A 185 -1.82 -3.25 7.04
N VAL A 186 -0.85 -2.45 7.49
CA VAL A 186 -0.03 -1.61 6.62
C VAL A 186 1.43 -1.63 7.10
N VAL A 187 2.35 -1.43 6.15
CA VAL A 187 3.73 -1.02 6.46
C VAL A 187 3.94 0.43 6.06
N THR A 188 4.78 1.12 6.83
CA THR A 188 5.22 2.48 6.54
C THR A 188 6.71 2.44 6.22
N LEU A 189 7.10 2.94 5.06
CA LEU A 189 8.48 2.87 4.58
C LEU A 189 8.92 4.22 4.01
N PRO A 190 10.23 4.52 4.03
CA PRO A 190 10.76 5.61 3.23
C PRO A 190 10.43 5.38 1.75
N PRO A 191 10.14 6.43 0.96
CA PRO A 191 9.81 6.28 -0.46
C PRO A 191 10.93 5.65 -1.31
N THR A 192 12.15 5.57 -0.76
CA THR A 192 13.33 4.92 -1.37
C THR A 192 13.31 3.40 -1.27
N GLN A 193 12.36 2.82 -0.53
CA GLN A 193 12.27 1.38 -0.27
C GLN A 193 10.95 0.81 -0.80
N ALA A 194 11.02 -0.39 -1.37
CA ALA A 194 9.84 -1.17 -1.69
C ALA A 194 9.57 -2.19 -0.57
N PRO A 195 8.29 -2.38 -0.17
CA PRO A 195 7.90 -3.47 0.74
C PRO A 195 8.38 -4.83 0.22
N ALA A 196 8.64 -5.78 1.10
CA ALA A 196 8.97 -7.15 0.72
C ALA A 196 7.83 -7.81 -0.09
N THR A 197 6.59 -7.48 0.25
CA THR A 197 5.37 -7.94 -0.43
C THR A 197 4.96 -7.05 -1.62
N ALA A 198 5.83 -6.13 -2.07
CA ALA A 198 5.48 -5.14 -3.06
C ALA A 198 4.97 -5.75 -4.37
N ARG A 199 3.78 -5.35 -4.77
CA ARG A 199 3.23 -5.59 -6.10
C ARG A 199 3.10 -4.26 -6.83
N ARG A 200 3.35 -4.28 -8.12
CA ARG A 200 3.42 -3.10 -8.97
C ARG A 200 2.27 -2.10 -8.81
N LEU A 201 1.04 -2.54 -9.04
CA LEU A 201 -0.12 -1.62 -8.99
C LEU A 201 -0.42 -1.10 -7.59
N PRO A 202 -0.43 -1.91 -6.52
CA PRO A 202 -0.57 -1.40 -5.16
C PRO A 202 0.53 -0.41 -4.78
N PHE A 203 1.78 -0.66 -5.20
CA PHE A 203 2.89 0.26 -4.93
C PHE A 203 2.72 1.60 -5.64
N LEU A 204 2.37 1.58 -6.93
CA LEU A 204 2.11 2.81 -7.70
C LEU A 204 0.92 3.61 -7.15
N ARG A 205 -0.10 2.93 -6.61
CA ARG A 205 -1.21 3.59 -5.90
C ARG A 205 -0.72 4.27 -4.62
N ALA A 206 0.09 3.56 -3.81
CA ALA A 206 0.66 4.14 -2.60
C ALA A 206 1.56 5.36 -2.89
N ALA A 207 2.32 5.34 -3.99
CA ALA A 207 3.10 6.48 -4.47
C ALA A 207 2.21 7.64 -4.93
N HIS A 208 1.12 7.36 -5.66
CA HIS A 208 0.14 8.37 -6.06
C HIS A 208 -0.60 8.98 -4.86
N ASP A 209 -0.85 8.20 -3.83
CA ASP A 209 -1.45 8.71 -2.58
C ASP A 209 -0.52 9.71 -1.86
N LEU A 210 0.81 9.57 -1.97
CA LEU A 210 1.76 10.60 -1.52
C LEU A 210 1.64 11.88 -2.36
N GLU A 211 1.51 11.74 -3.68
CA GLU A 211 1.31 12.87 -4.59
C GLU A 211 0.06 13.67 -4.21
N THR A 212 -1.09 12.99 -4.06
CA THR A 212 -2.37 13.61 -3.69
C THR A 212 -2.38 14.17 -2.27
N SER A 213 -1.47 13.72 -1.40
CA SER A 213 -1.25 14.26 -0.04
C SER A 213 -0.26 15.44 -0.02
N ASN A 214 0.02 16.05 -1.18
CA ASN A 214 0.95 17.17 -1.35
C ASN A 214 2.41 16.86 -0.96
N ASN A 215 2.81 15.58 -0.98
CA ASN A 215 4.18 15.14 -0.74
C ASN A 215 4.91 14.82 -2.06
N ARG A 216 4.97 15.82 -2.95
CA ARG A 216 5.52 15.68 -4.31
C ARG A 216 6.89 14.99 -4.35
N GLN A 217 7.82 15.42 -3.50
CA GLN A 217 9.17 14.87 -3.52
C GLN A 217 9.20 13.39 -3.09
N ALA A 218 8.39 13.04 -2.09
CA ALA A 218 8.24 11.65 -1.65
C ALA A 218 7.59 10.78 -2.74
N ALA A 219 6.56 11.30 -3.43
CA ALA A 219 5.92 10.64 -4.55
C ALA A 219 6.90 10.39 -5.70
N LEU A 220 7.66 11.42 -6.10
CA LEU A 220 8.70 11.30 -7.13
C LEU A 220 9.72 10.21 -6.77
N THR A 221 10.19 10.21 -5.52
CA THR A 221 11.14 9.20 -5.03
C THR A 221 10.53 7.80 -5.06
N ALA A 222 9.25 7.65 -4.68
CA ALA A 222 8.54 6.37 -4.75
C ALA A 222 8.39 5.89 -6.21
N TYR A 223 8.08 6.77 -7.17
CA TYR A 223 8.03 6.42 -8.59
C TYR A 223 9.39 6.01 -9.13
N GLN A 224 10.48 6.66 -8.70
CA GLN A 224 11.85 6.25 -9.05
C GLN A 224 12.22 4.88 -8.44
N THR A 225 11.73 4.59 -7.24
CA THR A 225 11.86 3.26 -6.61
C THR A 225 11.10 2.21 -7.41
N ALA A 226 9.87 2.52 -7.85
CA ALA A 226 9.08 1.66 -8.72
C ALA A 226 9.76 1.38 -10.07
N GLU A 227 10.38 2.39 -10.68
CA GLU A 227 11.13 2.24 -11.94
C GLU A 227 12.28 1.25 -11.79
N LYS A 228 13.01 1.30 -10.69
CA LYS A 228 14.08 0.34 -10.39
C LYS A 228 13.56 -1.07 -10.13
N GLN A 229 12.45 -1.18 -9.45
CA GLN A 229 11.84 -2.47 -9.09
C GLN A 229 11.18 -3.17 -10.30
N TRP A 230 10.57 -2.39 -11.19
CA TRP A 230 9.88 -2.89 -12.39
C TRP A 230 10.40 -2.21 -13.67
N PRO A 231 11.66 -2.46 -14.08
CA PRO A 231 12.29 -1.73 -15.19
C PRO A 231 11.67 -2.02 -16.57
N ALA A 232 10.93 -3.11 -16.70
CA ALA A 232 10.21 -3.47 -17.92
C ALA A 232 8.80 -2.85 -18.02
N ASP A 233 8.41 -1.98 -17.07
CA ASP A 233 7.11 -1.34 -17.05
C ASP A 233 7.23 0.16 -17.33
N PRO A 234 6.50 0.72 -18.32
CA PRO A 234 6.49 2.14 -18.60
C PRO A 234 5.79 2.98 -17.50
N ALA A 235 4.89 2.39 -16.69
CA ALA A 235 4.04 3.12 -15.78
C ALA A 235 4.79 3.96 -14.71
N PRO A 236 5.91 3.51 -14.11
CA PRO A 236 6.65 4.33 -13.17
C PRO A 236 7.24 5.59 -13.82
N ILE A 237 7.78 5.51 -15.05
CA ILE A 237 8.31 6.66 -15.76
C ILE A 237 7.18 7.58 -16.23
N MET A 238 6.05 7.01 -16.67
CA MET A 238 4.83 7.77 -16.98
C MET A 238 4.36 8.59 -15.79
N ALA A 239 4.33 8.00 -14.60
CA ALA A 239 3.91 8.69 -13.38
C ALA A 239 4.84 9.86 -13.03
N GLN A 240 6.17 9.70 -13.18
CA GLN A 240 7.15 10.80 -13.02
C GLN A 240 6.88 11.93 -14.03
N GLY A 241 6.59 11.58 -15.29
CA GLY A 241 6.25 12.56 -16.34
C GLY A 241 4.94 13.29 -16.06
N ASN A 242 3.91 12.59 -15.63
CA ASN A 242 2.62 13.19 -15.25
C ASN A 242 2.79 14.13 -14.05
N LEU A 243 3.48 13.70 -13.00
CA LEU A 243 3.77 14.53 -11.82
C LEU A 243 4.49 15.84 -12.21
N ALA A 244 5.47 15.77 -13.12
CA ALA A 244 6.15 16.97 -13.62
C ALA A 244 5.20 17.85 -14.45
N PHE A 245 4.35 17.25 -15.29
CA PHE A 245 3.37 17.97 -16.12
C PHE A 245 2.33 18.72 -15.27
N ASP A 246 1.77 18.04 -14.25
CA ASP A 246 0.74 18.61 -13.36
C ASP A 246 1.25 19.79 -12.51
N HIS A 247 2.58 19.94 -12.46
CA HIS A 247 3.24 21.08 -11.82
C HIS A 247 3.86 22.08 -12.83
N ASP A 248 3.39 22.09 -14.07
CA ASP A 248 3.86 22.98 -15.14
C ASP A 248 5.36 22.87 -15.47
N ASN A 249 6.03 21.80 -14.98
CA ASN A 249 7.43 21.54 -15.31
C ASN A 249 7.55 20.76 -16.63
N PHE A 250 7.06 21.39 -17.71
CA PHE A 250 6.96 20.74 -19.02
C PHE A 250 8.30 20.31 -19.60
N ALA A 251 9.40 20.97 -19.23
CA ALA A 251 10.73 20.56 -19.67
C ALA A 251 11.13 19.20 -19.09
N GLU A 252 10.95 19.01 -17.81
CA GLU A 252 11.20 17.76 -17.10
C GLU A 252 10.23 16.65 -17.57
N ALA A 253 8.93 16.96 -17.67
CA ALA A 253 7.91 16.06 -18.19
C ALA A 253 8.28 15.54 -19.58
N THR A 254 8.76 16.45 -20.49
CA THR A 254 9.26 16.04 -21.82
C THR A 254 10.37 15.01 -21.71
N GLY A 255 11.34 15.21 -20.79
CA GLY A 255 12.42 14.27 -20.56
C GLY A 255 11.94 12.88 -20.18
N TYR A 256 11.00 12.80 -19.26
CA TYR A 256 10.38 11.54 -18.85
C TYR A 256 9.63 10.86 -19.98
N PHE A 257 8.77 11.59 -20.72
CA PHE A 257 8.00 10.98 -21.82
C PHE A 257 8.88 10.60 -23.01
N ILE A 258 9.97 11.31 -23.31
CA ILE A 258 10.97 10.86 -24.29
C ILE A 258 11.60 9.54 -23.84
N ARG A 259 11.95 9.39 -22.56
CA ARG A 259 12.45 8.11 -22.01
C ARG A 259 11.42 7.00 -22.17
N VAL A 260 10.12 7.28 -21.90
CA VAL A 260 9.06 6.30 -22.11
C VAL A 260 9.02 5.82 -23.54
N VAL A 261 8.94 6.73 -24.53
CA VAL A 261 8.81 6.34 -25.95
C VAL A 261 10.09 5.78 -26.54
N SER A 262 11.24 6.07 -25.93
CA SER A 262 12.53 5.47 -26.32
C SER A 262 12.67 4.03 -25.83
N ASN A 263 12.27 3.76 -24.58
CA ASN A 263 12.39 2.43 -23.97
C ASN A 263 11.20 1.52 -24.32
N PHE A 264 10.04 2.12 -24.56
CA PHE A 264 8.77 1.43 -24.83
C PHE A 264 8.10 2.06 -26.05
N PRO A 265 8.69 1.93 -27.27
CA PRO A 265 8.24 2.67 -28.45
C PRO A 265 6.81 2.33 -28.90
N GLU A 266 6.30 1.14 -28.56
CA GLU A 266 4.92 0.73 -28.87
C GLU A 266 3.88 1.22 -27.82
N TYR A 267 4.33 1.86 -26.75
CA TYR A 267 3.44 2.35 -25.70
C TYR A 267 2.76 3.68 -26.10
N ALA A 268 1.62 3.59 -26.74
CA ALA A 268 0.89 4.72 -27.35
C ALA A 268 0.59 5.86 -26.37
N ALA A 269 0.29 5.55 -25.11
CA ALA A 269 0.03 6.57 -24.09
C ALA A 269 1.25 7.48 -23.83
N GLY A 270 2.47 6.94 -23.93
CA GLY A 270 3.71 7.72 -23.82
C GLY A 270 3.83 8.77 -24.92
N TRP A 271 3.54 8.37 -26.17
CA TRP A 271 3.52 9.28 -27.31
C TRP A 271 2.46 10.36 -27.19
N ASN A 272 1.26 9.99 -26.70
CA ASN A 272 0.18 10.94 -26.46
C ASN A 272 0.57 12.01 -25.44
N ASN A 273 1.09 11.60 -24.27
CA ASN A 273 1.48 12.52 -23.21
C ASN A 273 2.68 13.37 -23.60
N LEU A 274 3.63 12.79 -24.36
CA LEU A 274 4.73 13.55 -24.97
C LEU A 274 4.17 14.65 -25.89
N GLY A 275 3.15 14.33 -26.71
CA GLY A 275 2.53 15.28 -27.62
C GLY A 275 1.91 16.49 -26.89
N TYR A 276 1.10 16.25 -25.87
CA TYR A 276 0.51 17.31 -25.04
C TYR A 276 1.59 18.15 -24.33
N THR A 277 2.61 17.51 -23.81
CA THR A 277 3.71 18.20 -23.11
C THR A 277 4.52 19.11 -24.08
N LEU A 278 4.78 18.64 -25.29
CA LEU A 278 5.46 19.44 -26.31
C LEU A 278 4.62 20.66 -26.74
N GLU A 279 3.31 20.48 -26.90
CA GLU A 279 2.42 21.60 -27.20
C GLU A 279 2.41 22.64 -26.08
N ALA A 280 2.34 22.20 -24.82
CA ALA A 280 2.45 23.10 -23.66
C ALA A 280 3.78 23.89 -23.62
N ARG A 281 4.85 23.33 -24.19
CA ARG A 281 6.14 24.02 -24.38
C ARG A 281 6.20 24.92 -25.62
N GLY A 282 5.15 25.01 -26.41
CA GLY A 282 5.16 25.74 -27.68
C GLY A 282 5.79 24.99 -28.85
N CYS A 283 6.02 23.68 -28.71
CA CYS A 283 6.58 22.80 -29.74
C CYS A 283 5.46 22.11 -30.55
N SER A 284 4.52 22.88 -31.13
CA SER A 284 3.30 22.36 -31.73
C SER A 284 3.54 21.33 -32.84
N SER A 285 4.50 21.54 -33.73
CA SER A 285 4.82 20.61 -34.84
C SER A 285 5.28 19.23 -34.31
N THR A 286 6.20 19.20 -33.38
CA THR A 286 6.70 17.96 -32.76
C THR A 286 5.63 17.33 -31.87
N GLY A 287 4.80 18.14 -31.18
CA GLY A 287 3.67 17.67 -30.40
C GLY A 287 2.63 16.96 -31.25
N HIS A 288 2.25 17.56 -32.38
CA HIS A 288 1.35 16.92 -33.38
C HIS A 288 1.93 15.60 -33.91
N ALA A 289 3.23 15.55 -34.23
CA ALA A 289 3.89 14.35 -34.72
C ALA A 289 3.88 13.22 -33.65
N ALA A 290 4.09 13.55 -32.39
CA ALA A 290 4.00 12.60 -31.30
C ALA A 290 2.57 12.05 -31.13
N LYS A 291 1.55 12.92 -31.15
CA LYS A 291 0.15 12.48 -31.08
C LYS A 291 -0.27 11.66 -32.32
N ALA A 292 0.24 11.98 -33.50
CA ALA A 292 0.02 11.14 -34.69
C ALA A 292 0.61 9.74 -34.51
N CYS A 293 1.76 9.60 -33.85
CA CYS A 293 2.30 8.30 -33.51
C CYS A 293 1.38 7.54 -32.54
N ALA A 294 0.86 8.19 -31.49
CA ALA A 294 -0.09 7.58 -30.54
C ALA A 294 -1.35 7.06 -31.25
N ARG A 295 -1.94 7.88 -32.15
CA ARG A 295 -3.12 7.49 -32.95
C ARG A 295 -2.82 6.29 -33.86
N ARG A 296 -1.65 6.25 -34.48
CA ARG A 296 -1.25 5.13 -35.33
C ARG A 296 -1.10 3.83 -34.54
N LEU A 297 -0.55 3.89 -33.32
CA LEU A 297 -0.34 2.73 -32.47
C LEU A 297 -1.64 2.21 -31.82
N ALA A 298 -2.54 3.09 -31.43
CA ALA A 298 -3.79 2.75 -30.77
C ALA A 298 -4.94 3.67 -31.23
N PRO A 299 -5.44 3.50 -32.47
CA PRO A 299 -6.47 4.39 -33.04
C PRO A 299 -7.80 4.37 -32.27
N GLU A 300 -8.17 3.24 -31.68
CA GLU A 300 -9.37 3.13 -30.85
C GLU A 300 -9.27 3.93 -29.55
N ALA A 301 -8.07 4.18 -29.01
CA ALA A 301 -7.86 4.93 -27.77
C ALA A 301 -7.62 6.42 -28.02
N PHE A 302 -6.95 6.79 -29.12
CA PHE A 302 -6.49 8.16 -29.39
C PHE A 302 -7.09 8.78 -30.67
N GLY A 303 -8.04 8.12 -31.31
CA GLY A 303 -8.68 8.57 -32.55
C GLY A 303 -7.89 8.23 -33.82
N SER A 304 -8.53 8.40 -34.98
CA SER A 304 -7.92 8.21 -36.29
C SER A 304 -7.28 9.50 -36.82
N ASP A 305 -6.33 9.37 -37.77
CA ASP A 305 -5.54 10.47 -38.35
C ASP A 305 -6.33 11.53 -39.18
N SER A 306 -7.61 11.77 -38.87
CA SER A 306 -8.47 12.70 -39.62
C SER A 306 -8.24 14.19 -39.35
N GLU A 307 -7.39 14.55 -38.40
CA GLU A 307 -7.08 15.97 -38.10
C GLU A 307 -5.93 16.45 -38.98
N SER A 308 -6.28 17.23 -40.01
CA SER A 308 -5.31 17.86 -40.91
C SER A 308 -4.36 18.77 -40.13
N LEU A 309 -3.07 18.51 -40.23
CA LEU A 309 -1.97 19.33 -39.74
C LEU A 309 -2.16 20.80 -40.20
N LYS A 310 -2.65 21.67 -39.31
CA LYS A 310 -2.34 23.10 -39.46
C LYS A 310 -0.92 23.27 -39.02
N THR A 311 0.00 23.30 -40.00
CA THR A 311 1.40 23.61 -39.77
C THR A 311 1.51 25.11 -39.44
N ASP A 312 1.52 25.41 -38.16
CA ASP A 312 1.99 26.71 -37.68
C ASP A 312 3.52 26.65 -37.62
N SER A 313 4.18 27.47 -38.43
CA SER A 313 5.60 27.36 -38.76
C SER A 313 6.52 28.07 -37.75
N THR A 314 6.05 28.43 -36.57
CA THR A 314 6.88 28.99 -35.49
C THR A 314 7.50 27.87 -34.66
N MET A 315 8.63 27.34 -35.10
CA MET A 315 9.44 26.46 -34.26
C MET A 315 10.03 27.27 -33.11
N ALA A 316 9.63 26.98 -31.88
CA ALA A 316 10.39 27.42 -30.72
C ALA A 316 11.82 26.86 -30.81
N LYS A 317 12.83 27.67 -30.48
CA LYS A 317 14.26 27.34 -30.71
C LYS A 317 14.78 26.09 -30.03
N ASP A 318 14.03 25.50 -29.06
CA ASP A 318 14.48 24.41 -28.18
C ASP A 318 13.57 23.19 -28.18
N CYS A 319 12.90 22.88 -29.30
CA CYS A 319 12.09 21.68 -29.41
C CYS A 319 12.96 20.44 -29.62
N PRO A 320 12.79 19.40 -28.79
CA PRO A 320 13.59 18.18 -28.91
C PRO A 320 13.21 17.39 -30.17
N ALA A 321 14.18 16.68 -30.73
CA ALA A 321 13.93 15.69 -31.77
C ALA A 321 13.15 14.51 -31.16
N LEU A 322 12.17 13.99 -31.91
CA LEU A 322 11.42 12.80 -31.51
C LEU A 322 12.19 11.52 -31.85
N PRO A 323 12.13 10.48 -31.01
CA PRO A 323 12.47 9.15 -31.40
C PRO A 323 11.66 8.68 -32.62
N THR A 324 12.16 7.68 -33.33
CA THR A 324 11.45 7.10 -34.49
C THR A 324 10.18 6.39 -33.99
N CYS A 325 9.02 6.79 -34.48
CA CYS A 325 7.80 6.08 -34.23
C CYS A 325 7.82 4.71 -34.91
N PRO A 326 7.53 3.59 -34.22
CA PRO A 326 7.54 2.27 -34.81
C PRO A 326 6.57 2.16 -35.99
N GLY A 327 6.94 1.44 -37.04
CA GLY A 327 6.03 1.03 -38.11
C GLY A 327 5.03 -0.01 -37.59
N ARG A 328 3.90 -0.17 -38.29
CA ARG A 328 3.02 -1.34 -38.07
C ARG A 328 3.68 -2.59 -38.59
#